data_74eb9943a02a881df253a2484f614ae9
#
_entry.id   74eb9943a02a881df253a2484f614ae9
#
_cell.length_a   1.000
_cell.length_b   1.000
_cell.length_c   1.000
_cell.angle_alpha   90.00
_cell.angle_beta   90.00
_cell.angle_gamma   90.00
#
_symmetry.space_group_name_H-M   'P 1'
#
loop_
_entity.id
_entity.type
_entity.pdbx_description
1 polymer ?
#
loop_
_entity_poly.entity_id
_entity_poly.type
_entity_poly.pdbx_seq_one_letter_code
_entity_poly.pdbx_strand_id
1 'polypeptide(L)'
;VLVLAKICVRYQYLLPVNVKFIFQPAEENGQGTQIMLDAGVMENPHVDQFLMFHYVNDAPMGMELHRGASTAAIGSVQIEIKGKAAHWSSSERGIDSIYAAAKIIEAAHELNQTYQSKWPFIVGIGMIQGGKAKNVVAEDTVLQGTLRSCDLKDYQNLRELFLKKISEIETETNTVIQVEIDEEPIPPIINDDSMVDLGLKVGDEIWGEDSRLVTQLYLSGDSAAYYFRYAKGLFLVFTAEKKG
;
A
#
# COMPACT_ATOMS: atom_id res chain seq x y z
N VAL A 1 17.81 -11.76 6.06
CA VAL A 1 18.00 -11.35 7.46
C VAL A 1 18.79 -12.39 8.25
N LEU A 2 18.39 -13.68 8.32
CA LEU A 2 19.08 -14.73 9.12
C LEU A 2 20.56 -14.91 8.76
N VAL A 3 20.93 -14.87 7.48
CA VAL A 3 22.35 -14.96 7.04
C VAL A 3 23.13 -13.76 7.56
N LEU A 4 22.57 -12.54 7.41
CA LEU A 4 23.20 -11.32 7.93
C LEU A 4 23.38 -11.40 9.45
N ALA A 5 22.36 -11.86 10.18
CA ALA A 5 22.45 -12.04 11.64
C ALA A 5 23.60 -13.00 12.03
N LYS A 6 23.75 -14.13 11.34
CA LYS A 6 24.88 -15.06 11.54
C LYS A 6 26.23 -14.41 11.28
N ILE A 7 26.36 -13.59 10.23
CA ILE A 7 27.58 -12.86 9.91
C ILE A 7 27.90 -11.85 11.02
N CYS A 8 26.91 -11.05 11.42
CA CYS A 8 27.08 -10.06 12.51
C CYS A 8 27.52 -10.71 13.82
N VAL A 9 26.92 -11.84 14.21
CA VAL A 9 27.34 -12.59 15.41
C VAL A 9 28.76 -13.07 15.28
N ARG A 10 29.16 -13.62 14.12
CA ARG A 10 30.52 -14.13 13.89
C ARG A 10 31.58 -13.04 13.95
N TYR A 11 31.27 -11.85 13.50
CA TYR A 11 32.20 -10.71 13.39
C TYR A 11 31.83 -9.56 14.35
N GLN A 12 31.07 -9.84 15.43
CA GLN A 12 30.57 -8.82 16.36
C GLN A 12 31.67 -7.90 16.93
N TYR A 13 32.90 -8.41 17.09
CA TYR A 13 34.06 -7.66 17.59
C TYR A 13 34.58 -6.61 16.60
N LEU A 14 34.17 -6.67 15.32
CA LEU A 14 34.52 -5.69 14.28
C LEU A 14 33.42 -4.65 14.07
N LEU A 15 32.23 -4.84 14.66
CA LEU A 15 31.14 -3.93 14.47
C LEU A 15 31.30 -2.68 15.35
N PRO A 16 31.33 -1.47 14.77
CA PRO A 16 31.47 -0.23 15.54
C PRO A 16 30.14 0.22 16.17
N VAL A 17 29.04 -0.52 15.93
CA VAL A 17 27.67 -0.20 16.35
C VAL A 17 26.96 -1.44 16.86
N ASN A 18 25.91 -1.23 17.67
CA ASN A 18 24.98 -2.29 18.03
C ASN A 18 24.03 -2.57 16.85
N VAL A 19 23.73 -3.85 16.61
CA VAL A 19 22.77 -4.27 15.56
C VAL A 19 21.64 -5.02 16.23
N LYS A 20 20.43 -4.50 16.04
CA LYS A 20 19.17 -5.13 16.46
C LYS A 20 18.49 -5.76 15.24
N PHE A 21 18.20 -7.04 15.29
CA PHE A 21 17.44 -7.75 14.26
C PHE A 21 15.96 -7.82 14.65
N ILE A 22 15.08 -7.29 13.78
CA ILE A 22 13.65 -7.30 13.98
C ILE A 22 13.05 -8.36 13.06
N PHE A 23 12.37 -9.35 13.64
CA PHE A 23 11.66 -10.41 12.92
C PHE A 23 10.16 -10.21 13.12
N GLN A 24 9.55 -9.47 12.21
CA GLN A 24 8.15 -9.08 12.29
C GLN A 24 7.25 -10.24 11.87
N PRO A 25 6.25 -10.64 12.67
CA PRO A 25 5.18 -11.54 12.24
C PRO A 25 4.08 -10.77 11.52
N ALA A 26 3.19 -11.49 10.82
CA ALA A 26 1.93 -10.96 10.28
C ALA A 26 2.09 -9.67 9.45
N GLU A 27 3.10 -9.63 8.57
CA GLU A 27 3.34 -8.49 7.68
C GLU A 27 2.15 -8.26 6.74
N GLU A 28 1.62 -9.32 6.12
CA GLU A 28 0.56 -9.30 5.09
C GLU A 28 -0.76 -8.65 5.53
N ASN A 29 -1.01 -8.58 6.83
CA ASN A 29 -2.19 -7.91 7.39
C ASN A 29 -1.86 -6.64 8.19
N GLY A 30 -0.60 -6.21 8.21
CA GLY A 30 -0.12 -5.00 8.89
C GLY A 30 -0.14 -5.01 10.41
N GLN A 31 -0.67 -6.07 11.05
CA GLN A 31 -0.86 -6.10 12.52
C GLN A 31 0.45 -6.29 13.29
N GLY A 32 1.41 -7.02 12.72
CA GLY A 32 2.66 -7.35 13.41
C GLY A 32 3.49 -6.13 13.77
N THR A 33 3.51 -5.12 12.92
CA THR A 33 4.30 -3.89 13.15
C THR A 33 3.80 -3.14 14.39
N GLN A 34 2.49 -2.92 14.51
CA GLN A 34 1.93 -2.18 15.66
C GLN A 34 2.19 -2.92 16.98
N ILE A 35 1.99 -4.24 17.02
CA ILE A 35 2.26 -5.06 18.21
C ILE A 35 3.72 -4.93 18.64
N MET A 36 4.66 -4.93 17.69
CA MET A 36 6.08 -4.79 18.01
C MET A 36 6.45 -3.37 18.46
N LEU A 37 5.84 -2.34 17.88
CA LEU A 37 6.01 -0.95 18.30
C LEU A 37 5.49 -0.74 19.71
N ASP A 38 4.31 -1.25 20.05
CA ASP A 38 3.71 -1.18 21.37
C ASP A 38 4.56 -1.93 22.43
N ALA A 39 5.26 -2.98 22.00
CA ALA A 39 6.24 -3.69 22.83
C ALA A 39 7.59 -2.96 22.96
N GLY A 40 7.76 -1.77 22.40
CA GLY A 40 8.97 -0.95 22.51
C GLY A 40 10.14 -1.43 21.66
N VAL A 41 9.88 -2.09 20.52
CA VAL A 41 10.94 -2.64 19.67
C VAL A 41 11.92 -1.59 19.17
N MET A 42 11.52 -0.34 19.04
CA MET A 42 12.39 0.76 18.61
C MET A 42 13.14 1.45 19.76
N GLU A 43 12.85 1.11 21.01
CA GLU A 43 13.30 1.85 22.18
C GLU A 43 14.35 1.14 23.03
N ASN A 44 14.24 -0.17 23.20
CA ASN A 44 15.14 -0.94 24.07
C ASN A 44 15.88 -2.07 23.34
N PRO A 45 17.15 -1.86 22.93
CA PRO A 45 17.90 -0.60 22.88
C PRO A 45 17.28 0.36 21.85
N HIS A 46 17.51 1.68 22.02
CA HIS A 46 17.06 2.69 21.06
C HIS A 46 17.62 2.43 19.67
N VAL A 47 16.81 2.65 18.64
CA VAL A 47 17.19 2.46 17.23
C VAL A 47 17.38 3.83 16.58
N ASP A 48 18.62 4.18 16.23
CA ASP A 48 18.98 5.44 15.58
C ASP A 48 18.76 5.38 14.07
N GLN A 49 18.97 4.21 13.48
CA GLN A 49 18.86 3.97 12.05
C GLN A 49 18.14 2.65 11.79
N PHE A 50 17.27 2.64 10.79
CA PHE A 50 16.51 1.46 10.40
C PHE A 50 16.83 1.09 8.94
N LEU A 51 17.23 -0.16 8.72
CA LEU A 51 17.53 -0.70 7.40
C LEU A 51 16.55 -1.81 7.06
N MET A 52 15.90 -1.69 5.93
CA MET A 52 15.01 -2.68 5.37
C MET A 52 15.39 -2.97 3.92
N PHE A 53 15.19 -4.20 3.47
CA PHE A 53 15.40 -4.55 2.07
C PHE A 53 14.37 -5.57 1.58
N HIS A 54 14.04 -5.45 0.31
CA HIS A 54 13.33 -6.45 -0.47
C HIS A 54 14.25 -7.08 -1.50
N TYR A 55 13.85 -8.25 -2.00
CA TYR A 55 14.46 -8.92 -3.12
C TYR A 55 13.43 -9.08 -4.23
N VAL A 56 13.78 -8.68 -5.45
CA VAL A 56 12.96 -8.87 -6.65
C VAL A 56 13.77 -9.58 -7.73
N ASN A 57 13.11 -10.39 -8.55
CA ASN A 57 13.76 -11.25 -9.54
C ASN A 57 13.33 -10.94 -10.99
N ASP A 58 12.85 -9.74 -11.25
CA ASP A 58 12.34 -9.26 -12.54
C ASP A 58 13.16 -8.10 -13.14
N ALA A 59 14.31 -7.80 -12.55
CA ALA A 59 15.22 -6.75 -13.00
C ALA A 59 16.67 -7.26 -13.05
N PRO A 60 17.57 -6.61 -13.82
CA PRO A 60 19.00 -6.93 -13.82
C PRO A 60 19.58 -6.95 -12.42
N MET A 61 20.56 -7.84 -12.17
CA MET A 61 21.22 -7.96 -10.86
C MET A 61 21.77 -6.61 -10.40
N GLY A 62 21.56 -6.30 -9.12
CA GLY A 62 22.09 -5.07 -8.53
C GLY A 62 21.35 -4.62 -7.27
N MET A 63 21.49 -3.35 -6.94
CA MET A 63 20.84 -2.70 -5.82
C MET A 63 20.14 -1.41 -6.29
N GLU A 64 18.90 -1.24 -5.92
CA GLU A 64 18.10 -0.06 -6.24
C GLU A 64 17.75 0.71 -4.97
N LEU A 65 17.87 2.02 -5.06
CA LEU A 65 17.58 2.99 -4.01
C LEU A 65 16.66 4.09 -4.56
N HIS A 66 15.81 4.64 -3.70
CA HIS A 66 14.95 5.78 -4.01
C HIS A 66 15.21 6.92 -3.04
N ARG A 67 15.22 8.15 -3.52
CA ARG A 67 15.15 9.34 -2.66
C ARG A 67 13.70 9.65 -2.32
N GLY A 68 13.44 9.96 -1.06
CA GLY A 68 12.09 10.23 -0.59
C GLY A 68 11.21 8.99 -0.61
N ALA A 69 10.01 9.10 -1.19
CA ALA A 69 9.05 8.00 -1.24
C ALA A 69 9.58 6.81 -2.07
N SER A 70 9.57 5.62 -1.48
CA SER A 70 9.98 4.36 -2.12
C SER A 70 8.79 3.43 -2.36
N THR A 71 7.72 3.61 -1.60
CA THR A 71 6.48 2.84 -1.70
C THR A 71 5.27 3.78 -1.64
N ALA A 72 4.07 3.23 -1.81
CA ALA A 72 2.82 3.98 -1.68
C ALA A 72 2.22 3.88 -0.27
N ALA A 73 1.40 4.88 0.07
CA ALA A 73 0.36 4.72 1.07
C ALA A 73 -0.67 3.72 0.55
N ILE A 74 -1.12 2.81 1.41
CA ILE A 74 -2.11 1.79 1.04
C ILE A 74 -3.27 1.80 2.04
N GLY A 75 -4.47 2.06 1.52
CA GLY A 75 -5.70 1.92 2.26
C GLY A 75 -6.65 0.91 1.64
N SER A 76 -7.44 0.29 2.49
CA SER A 76 -8.53 -0.60 2.14
C SER A 76 -9.76 0.19 1.73
N VAL A 77 -10.56 -0.37 0.84
CA VAL A 77 -11.87 0.16 0.43
C VAL A 77 -12.91 -0.93 0.61
N GLN A 78 -13.93 -0.67 1.41
CA GLN A 78 -15.10 -1.52 1.59
C GLN A 78 -16.36 -0.71 1.33
N ILE A 79 -17.26 -1.22 0.49
CA ILE A 79 -18.52 -0.54 0.15
C ILE A 79 -19.65 -1.55 0.18
N GLU A 80 -20.64 -1.30 1.03
CA GLU A 80 -21.85 -2.09 1.12
C GLU A 80 -23.02 -1.29 0.58
N ILE A 81 -23.71 -1.84 -0.40
CA ILE A 81 -24.79 -1.18 -1.13
C ILE A 81 -26.08 -1.91 -0.86
N LYS A 82 -27.06 -1.21 -0.31
CA LYS A 82 -28.41 -1.68 -0.04
C LYS A 82 -29.40 -1.04 -1.00
N GLY A 83 -30.09 -1.86 -1.74
CA GLY A 83 -31.22 -1.51 -2.59
C GLY A 83 -32.52 -2.14 -2.11
N LYS A 84 -33.35 -2.57 -3.05
CA LYS A 84 -34.62 -3.23 -2.79
C LYS A 84 -34.91 -4.29 -3.84
N ALA A 85 -35.15 -5.52 -3.41
CA ALA A 85 -35.51 -6.60 -4.31
C ALA A 85 -36.89 -6.39 -4.96
N ALA A 86 -36.99 -6.73 -6.24
CA ALA A 86 -38.23 -6.83 -6.99
C ALA A 86 -38.06 -7.84 -8.12
N HIS A 87 -39.12 -8.45 -8.61
CA HIS A 87 -39.05 -9.26 -9.81
C HIS A 87 -38.81 -8.35 -11.03
N TRP A 88 -37.97 -8.75 -12.00
CA TRP A 88 -37.66 -7.92 -13.16
C TRP A 88 -38.87 -7.51 -14.01
N SER A 89 -39.98 -8.28 -13.95
CA SER A 89 -41.26 -7.87 -14.58
C SER A 89 -41.92 -6.68 -13.91
N SER A 90 -41.46 -6.25 -12.75
CA SER A 90 -41.96 -5.12 -11.95
C SER A 90 -40.77 -4.37 -11.35
N SER A 91 -39.75 -4.15 -12.16
CA SER A 91 -38.45 -3.57 -11.75
C SER A 91 -38.61 -2.15 -11.20
N GLU A 92 -39.65 -1.42 -11.57
CA GLU A 92 -40.00 -0.08 -11.07
C GLU A 92 -40.26 -0.04 -9.55
N ARG A 93 -40.46 -1.21 -8.93
CA ARG A 93 -40.65 -1.37 -7.48
C ARG A 93 -39.39 -1.70 -6.73
N GLY A 94 -38.31 -1.98 -7.48
CA GLY A 94 -37.00 -2.31 -6.96
C GLY A 94 -36.06 -1.12 -6.92
N ILE A 95 -34.91 -1.31 -6.25
CA ILE A 95 -33.75 -0.41 -6.27
C ILE A 95 -32.54 -1.31 -6.49
N ASP A 96 -31.84 -1.12 -7.61
CA ASP A 96 -30.81 -2.05 -8.08
C ASP A 96 -29.43 -1.70 -7.49
N SER A 97 -28.97 -2.52 -6.53
CA SER A 97 -27.66 -2.36 -5.92
C SER A 97 -26.50 -2.72 -6.86
N ILE A 98 -26.72 -3.63 -7.84
CA ILE A 98 -25.71 -3.95 -8.87
C ILE A 98 -25.50 -2.76 -9.83
N TYR A 99 -26.57 -2.04 -10.18
CA TYR A 99 -26.44 -0.84 -10.99
C TYR A 99 -25.66 0.26 -10.28
N ALA A 100 -25.93 0.48 -8.98
CA ALA A 100 -25.16 1.41 -8.17
C ALA A 100 -23.68 0.99 -8.06
N ALA A 101 -23.41 -0.30 -7.87
CA ALA A 101 -22.04 -0.84 -7.86
C ALA A 101 -21.29 -0.60 -9.18
N ALA A 102 -21.95 -0.80 -10.32
CA ALA A 102 -21.37 -0.54 -11.62
C ALA A 102 -20.95 0.94 -11.79
N LYS A 103 -21.80 1.88 -11.34
CA LYS A 103 -21.48 3.32 -11.35
C LYS A 103 -20.31 3.67 -10.44
N ILE A 104 -20.18 3.03 -9.29
CA ILE A 104 -19.05 3.24 -8.37
C ILE A 104 -17.75 2.74 -9.01
N ILE A 105 -17.77 1.57 -9.69
CA ILE A 105 -16.60 1.05 -10.41
C ILE A 105 -16.21 1.99 -11.55
N GLU A 106 -17.19 2.51 -12.29
CA GLU A 106 -16.95 3.50 -13.35
C GLU A 106 -16.35 4.79 -12.79
N ALA A 107 -16.86 5.29 -11.66
CA ALA A 107 -16.31 6.47 -10.97
C ALA A 107 -14.87 6.27 -10.50
N ALA A 108 -14.51 5.09 -9.98
CA ALA A 108 -13.13 4.75 -9.64
C ALA A 108 -12.23 4.76 -10.89
N HIS A 109 -12.72 4.20 -12.01
CA HIS A 109 -12.00 4.19 -13.27
C HIS A 109 -11.83 5.61 -13.84
N GLU A 110 -12.88 6.45 -13.79
CA GLU A 110 -12.82 7.86 -14.19
C GLU A 110 -11.78 8.63 -13.38
N LEU A 111 -11.73 8.45 -12.05
CA LEU A 111 -10.74 9.09 -11.20
C LEU A 111 -9.32 8.72 -11.61
N ASN A 112 -9.05 7.45 -11.92
CA ASN A 112 -7.73 7.00 -12.38
C ASN A 112 -7.31 7.65 -13.72
N GLN A 113 -8.26 8.09 -14.53
CA GLN A 113 -7.99 8.71 -15.83
C GLN A 113 -7.90 10.24 -15.74
N THR A 114 -8.66 10.86 -14.85
CA THR A 114 -8.88 12.32 -14.86
C THR A 114 -8.20 13.06 -13.74
N TYR A 115 -7.92 12.42 -12.61
CA TYR A 115 -7.22 13.06 -11.50
C TYR A 115 -5.80 13.40 -11.89
N GLN A 116 -5.41 14.65 -11.65
CA GLN A 116 -4.08 15.14 -12.00
C GLN A 116 -3.17 15.06 -10.77
N SER A 117 -2.20 14.18 -10.83
CA SER A 117 -1.14 14.06 -9.83
C SER A 117 0.22 13.92 -10.52
N LYS A 118 1.26 14.39 -9.83
CA LYS A 118 2.66 14.09 -10.18
C LYS A 118 3.12 12.75 -9.60
N TRP A 119 2.34 12.17 -8.69
CA TRP A 119 2.63 10.92 -8.02
C TRP A 119 1.82 9.78 -8.60
N PRO A 120 2.36 8.57 -8.69
CA PRO A 120 1.58 7.37 -8.99
C PRO A 120 0.47 7.16 -7.96
N PHE A 121 -0.71 6.79 -8.43
CA PHE A 121 -1.87 6.48 -7.59
C PHE A 121 -2.78 5.46 -8.27
N ILE A 122 -3.67 4.85 -7.51
CA ILE A 122 -4.74 3.98 -7.99
C ILE A 122 -5.93 3.96 -7.04
N VAL A 123 -7.14 4.01 -7.58
CA VAL A 123 -8.39 3.64 -6.93
C VAL A 123 -8.86 2.35 -7.62
N GLY A 124 -8.75 1.22 -6.93
CA GLY A 124 -9.01 -0.08 -7.53
C GLY A 124 -10.11 -0.84 -6.79
N ILE A 125 -11.08 -1.38 -7.52
CA ILE A 125 -12.06 -2.34 -7.00
C ILE A 125 -11.66 -3.71 -7.52
N GLY A 126 -11.30 -4.60 -6.62
CA GLY A 126 -10.81 -5.96 -6.94
C GLY A 126 -11.86 -7.06 -6.75
N MET A 127 -12.90 -6.79 -5.97
CA MET A 127 -13.96 -7.77 -5.68
C MET A 127 -15.34 -7.12 -5.78
N ILE A 128 -16.29 -7.88 -6.32
CA ILE A 128 -17.72 -7.56 -6.35
C ILE A 128 -18.53 -8.81 -6.04
N GLN A 129 -19.48 -8.70 -5.11
CA GLN A 129 -20.46 -9.72 -4.81
C GLN A 129 -21.85 -9.11 -4.74
N GLY A 130 -22.82 -9.63 -5.50
CA GLY A 130 -24.18 -9.09 -5.48
C GLY A 130 -25.20 -9.96 -6.17
N GLY A 131 -26.48 -9.73 -5.84
CA GLY A 131 -27.62 -10.42 -6.40
C GLY A 131 -27.82 -11.87 -5.88
N LYS A 132 -29.06 -12.34 -5.95
CA LYS A 132 -29.47 -13.70 -5.48
C LYS A 132 -30.01 -14.57 -6.62
N ALA A 133 -30.62 -13.96 -7.64
CA ALA A 133 -31.25 -14.68 -8.75
C ALA A 133 -31.31 -13.80 -10.02
N LYS A 134 -31.16 -14.42 -11.19
CA LYS A 134 -31.13 -13.75 -12.49
C LYS A 134 -32.40 -12.97 -12.87
N ASN A 135 -33.51 -13.27 -12.23
CA ASN A 135 -34.82 -12.67 -12.49
C ASN A 135 -35.32 -11.76 -11.38
N VAL A 136 -34.42 -11.34 -10.47
CA VAL A 136 -34.70 -10.45 -9.34
C VAL A 136 -33.73 -9.28 -9.37
N VAL A 137 -34.21 -8.05 -9.19
CA VAL A 137 -33.42 -6.86 -8.96
C VAL A 137 -32.59 -7.07 -7.70
N ALA A 138 -31.30 -6.80 -7.75
CA ALA A 138 -30.40 -7.05 -6.64
C ALA A 138 -30.64 -6.07 -5.49
N GLU A 139 -30.82 -6.64 -4.28
CA GLU A 139 -30.98 -5.87 -3.06
C GLU A 139 -29.65 -5.52 -2.39
N ASP A 140 -28.69 -6.46 -2.43
CA ASP A 140 -27.41 -6.35 -1.76
C ASP A 140 -26.26 -6.50 -2.74
N THR A 141 -25.27 -5.61 -2.64
CA THR A 141 -24.00 -5.74 -3.35
C THR A 141 -22.87 -5.21 -2.46
N VAL A 142 -21.74 -5.92 -2.44
CA VAL A 142 -20.54 -5.55 -1.72
C VAL A 142 -19.40 -5.38 -2.72
N LEU A 143 -18.63 -4.29 -2.59
CA LEU A 143 -17.39 -4.04 -3.30
C LEU A 143 -16.24 -4.00 -2.32
N GLN A 144 -15.09 -4.57 -2.70
CA GLN A 144 -13.85 -4.44 -1.96
C GLN A 144 -12.72 -4.04 -2.87
N GLY A 145 -11.82 -3.20 -2.35
CA GLY A 145 -10.75 -2.64 -3.16
C GLY A 145 -9.63 -2.02 -2.35
N THR A 146 -8.87 -1.17 -3.04
CA THR A 146 -7.72 -0.46 -2.45
C THR A 146 -7.63 0.95 -3.02
N LEU A 147 -7.17 1.87 -2.21
CA LEU A 147 -6.73 3.20 -2.62
C LEU A 147 -5.26 3.33 -2.28
N ARG A 148 -4.44 3.74 -3.25
CA ARG A 148 -2.99 3.88 -3.08
C ARG A 148 -2.49 5.17 -3.67
N SER A 149 -1.49 5.77 -3.06
CA SER A 149 -0.75 6.89 -3.63
C SER A 149 0.65 6.98 -3.02
N CYS A 150 1.65 7.37 -3.81
CA CYS A 150 3.00 7.62 -3.31
C CYS A 150 3.12 8.93 -2.51
N ASP A 151 2.02 9.65 -2.31
CA ASP A 151 1.93 10.86 -1.49
C ASP A 151 0.68 10.82 -0.60
N LEU A 152 0.85 11.08 0.70
CA LEU A 152 -0.26 11.03 1.66
C LEU A 152 -1.32 12.11 1.41
N LYS A 153 -0.93 13.28 0.93
CA LYS A 153 -1.88 14.35 0.63
C LYS A 153 -2.73 13.99 -0.59
N ASP A 154 -2.11 13.42 -1.62
CA ASP A 154 -2.83 12.90 -2.77
C ASP A 154 -3.77 11.75 -2.39
N TYR A 155 -3.31 10.86 -1.49
CA TYR A 155 -4.18 9.81 -0.94
C TYR A 155 -5.45 10.40 -0.32
N GLN A 156 -5.32 11.41 0.55
CA GLN A 156 -6.47 12.05 1.19
C GLN A 156 -7.38 12.76 0.19
N ASN A 157 -6.81 13.48 -0.77
CA ASN A 157 -7.59 14.14 -1.82
C ASN A 157 -8.38 13.13 -2.66
N LEU A 158 -7.77 12.01 -3.05
CA LEU A 158 -8.43 10.94 -3.80
C LEU A 158 -9.55 10.28 -2.98
N ARG A 159 -9.29 10.04 -1.68
CA ARG A 159 -10.28 9.50 -0.75
C ARG A 159 -11.51 10.40 -0.69
N GLU A 160 -11.33 11.70 -0.47
CA GLU A 160 -12.41 12.68 -0.41
C GLU A 160 -13.21 12.76 -1.73
N LEU A 161 -12.50 12.80 -2.86
CA LEU A 161 -13.15 12.82 -4.17
C LEU A 161 -13.95 11.56 -4.44
N PHE A 162 -13.42 10.38 -4.07
CA PHE A 162 -14.11 9.13 -4.28
C PHE A 162 -15.34 9.00 -3.37
N LEU A 163 -15.23 9.39 -2.09
CA LEU A 163 -16.36 9.46 -1.16
C LEU A 163 -17.46 10.38 -1.67
N LYS A 164 -17.10 11.55 -2.21
CA LYS A 164 -18.06 12.46 -2.83
C LYS A 164 -18.79 11.83 -4.01
N LYS A 165 -18.06 11.17 -4.93
CA LYS A 165 -18.66 10.46 -6.08
C LYS A 165 -19.61 9.36 -5.62
N ILE A 166 -19.27 8.61 -4.57
CA ILE A 166 -20.14 7.58 -3.99
C ILE A 166 -21.43 8.19 -3.44
N SER A 167 -21.37 9.32 -2.72
CA SER A 167 -22.56 10.01 -2.21
C SER A 167 -23.47 10.57 -3.32
N GLU A 168 -22.88 11.05 -4.43
CA GLU A 168 -23.64 11.46 -5.61
C GLU A 168 -24.39 10.26 -6.23
N ILE A 169 -23.72 9.10 -6.35
CA ILE A 169 -24.30 7.86 -6.88
C ILE A 169 -25.41 7.32 -5.94
N GLU A 170 -25.21 7.35 -4.63
CA GLU A 170 -26.21 6.98 -3.64
C GLU A 170 -27.53 7.76 -3.86
N THR A 171 -27.39 9.09 -4.02
CA THR A 171 -28.54 9.97 -4.28
C THR A 171 -29.21 9.66 -5.62
N GLU A 172 -28.43 9.46 -6.67
CA GLU A 172 -28.93 9.20 -8.03
C GLU A 172 -29.67 7.85 -8.11
N THR A 173 -29.15 6.83 -7.44
CA THR A 173 -29.67 5.46 -7.51
C THR A 173 -30.72 5.14 -6.46
N ASN A 174 -30.97 6.04 -5.50
CA ASN A 174 -31.82 5.83 -4.33
C ASN A 174 -31.42 4.59 -3.51
N THR A 175 -30.16 4.18 -3.56
CA THR A 175 -29.60 3.13 -2.71
C THR A 175 -29.18 3.69 -1.36
N VAL A 176 -28.89 2.83 -0.37
CA VAL A 176 -28.19 3.20 0.85
C VAL A 176 -26.80 2.61 0.80
N ILE A 177 -25.77 3.46 0.90
CA ILE A 177 -24.39 3.04 0.75
C ILE A 177 -23.62 3.28 2.05
N GLN A 178 -23.07 2.21 2.62
CA GLN A 178 -22.07 2.29 3.67
C GLN A 178 -20.70 2.14 3.03
N VAL A 179 -19.80 3.09 3.29
CA VAL A 179 -18.47 3.11 2.70
C VAL A 179 -17.43 3.32 3.78
N GLU A 180 -16.43 2.45 3.78
CA GLU A 180 -15.25 2.54 4.62
C GLU A 180 -14.02 2.59 3.71
N ILE A 181 -13.25 3.68 3.82
CA ILE A 181 -11.95 3.85 3.18
C ILE A 181 -11.00 4.30 4.28
N ASP A 182 -9.90 3.60 4.46
CA ASP A 182 -8.94 3.90 5.53
C ASP A 182 -8.56 5.38 5.52
N GLU A 183 -8.81 6.05 6.63
CA GLU A 183 -8.41 7.44 6.84
C GLU A 183 -6.91 7.55 7.16
N GLU A 184 -6.41 6.57 7.91
CA GLU A 184 -5.01 6.40 8.22
C GLU A 184 -4.46 5.13 7.51
N PRO A 185 -4.03 5.26 6.24
CA PRO A 185 -3.48 4.13 5.49
C PRO A 185 -2.14 3.69 6.07
N ILE A 186 -1.69 2.49 5.69
CA ILE A 186 -0.26 2.16 5.83
C ILE A 186 0.52 3.26 5.11
N PRO A 187 1.45 3.99 5.77
CA PRO A 187 2.11 5.12 5.15
C PRO A 187 3.09 4.69 4.04
N PRO A 188 3.49 5.60 3.15
CA PRO A 188 4.61 5.32 2.25
C PRO A 188 5.91 5.20 3.06
N ILE A 189 6.82 4.37 2.61
CA ILE A 189 8.19 4.36 3.10
C ILE A 189 8.90 5.58 2.52
N ILE A 190 9.44 6.43 3.41
CA ILE A 190 10.22 7.61 3.03
C ILE A 190 11.67 7.40 3.47
N ASN A 191 12.57 7.26 2.51
CA ASN A 191 14.00 7.14 2.77
C ASN A 191 14.60 8.46 3.26
N ASP A 192 15.47 8.39 4.26
CA ASP A 192 16.32 9.51 4.68
C ASP A 192 17.43 9.74 3.65
N ASP A 193 17.58 10.97 3.16
CA ASP A 193 18.54 11.29 2.10
C ASP A 193 19.99 10.97 2.49
N SER A 194 20.37 11.17 3.75
CA SER A 194 21.72 10.85 4.24
C SER A 194 21.99 9.33 4.24
N MET A 195 20.95 8.54 4.50
CA MET A 195 21.03 7.08 4.41
C MET A 195 21.10 6.61 2.96
N VAL A 196 20.40 7.29 2.05
CA VAL A 196 20.50 7.01 0.60
C VAL A 196 21.91 7.31 0.09
N ASP A 197 22.50 8.45 0.46
CA ASP A 197 23.87 8.79 0.08
C ASP A 197 24.88 7.76 0.57
N LEU A 198 24.73 7.29 1.82
CA LEU A 198 25.56 6.23 2.37
C LEU A 198 25.34 4.91 1.62
N GLY A 199 24.09 4.56 1.35
CA GLY A 199 23.72 3.35 0.59
C GLY A 199 24.33 3.34 -0.81
N LEU A 200 24.25 4.46 -1.55
CA LEU A 200 24.86 4.60 -2.86
C LEU A 200 26.39 4.44 -2.79
N LYS A 201 27.04 5.12 -1.83
CA LYS A 201 28.50 5.00 -1.66
C LYS A 201 28.93 3.56 -1.42
N VAL A 202 28.27 2.85 -0.51
CA VAL A 202 28.57 1.44 -0.22
C VAL A 202 28.21 0.55 -1.40
N GLY A 203 27.12 0.85 -2.08
CA GLY A 203 26.70 0.14 -3.28
C GLY A 203 27.73 0.25 -4.40
N ASP A 204 28.24 1.45 -4.67
CA ASP A 204 29.27 1.68 -5.68
C ASP A 204 30.57 0.90 -5.38
N GLU A 205 30.95 0.77 -4.12
CA GLU A 205 32.12 -0.01 -3.69
C GLU A 205 31.93 -1.52 -3.93
N ILE A 206 30.70 -2.05 -3.83
CA ILE A 206 30.40 -3.49 -3.91
C ILE A 206 29.90 -3.90 -5.30
N TRP A 207 29.04 -3.09 -5.89
CA TRP A 207 28.27 -3.40 -7.11
C TRP A 207 28.66 -2.53 -8.31
N GLY A 208 29.41 -1.41 -8.10
CA GLY A 208 29.73 -0.48 -9.16
C GLY A 208 28.47 0.09 -9.83
N GLU A 209 28.41 0.01 -11.17
CA GLU A 209 27.29 0.52 -11.96
C GLU A 209 25.97 -0.22 -11.72
N ASP A 210 25.99 -1.38 -11.06
CA ASP A 210 24.79 -2.12 -10.66
C ASP A 210 24.14 -1.58 -9.38
N SER A 211 24.75 -0.55 -8.76
CA SER A 211 24.10 0.28 -7.71
C SER A 211 23.40 1.48 -8.36
N ARG A 212 22.09 1.53 -8.25
CA ARG A 212 21.27 2.49 -9.02
C ARG A 212 20.38 3.34 -8.13
N LEU A 213 20.37 4.65 -8.39
CA LEU A 213 19.32 5.54 -7.92
C LEU A 213 18.15 5.47 -8.91
N VAL A 214 16.99 4.98 -8.46
CA VAL A 214 15.81 4.79 -9.29
C VAL A 214 14.79 5.90 -9.01
N THR A 215 14.19 6.43 -10.07
CA THR A 215 13.16 7.47 -9.98
C THR A 215 11.74 6.92 -10.18
N GLN A 216 11.62 5.71 -10.70
CA GLN A 216 10.31 5.07 -10.85
C GLN A 216 9.77 4.67 -9.48
N LEU A 217 8.57 5.14 -9.15
CA LEU A 217 7.88 4.81 -7.92
C LEU A 217 6.93 3.64 -8.12
N TYR A 218 6.83 2.79 -7.10
CA TYR A 218 5.96 1.62 -7.12
C TYR A 218 4.75 1.81 -6.21
N LEU A 219 3.59 1.32 -6.64
CA LEU A 219 2.36 1.32 -5.84
C LEU A 219 2.28 0.13 -4.85
N SER A 220 3.40 -0.53 -4.60
CA SER A 220 3.56 -1.47 -3.50
C SER A 220 3.66 -0.72 -2.16
N GLY A 221 3.42 -1.42 -1.07
CA GLY A 221 3.64 -0.89 0.28
C GLY A 221 4.04 -2.01 1.22
N ASP A 222 4.49 -1.62 2.41
CA ASP A 222 4.94 -2.53 3.44
C ASP A 222 4.67 -1.91 4.82
N SER A 223 4.16 -2.71 5.75
CA SER A 223 3.84 -2.25 7.10
C SER A 223 5.07 -1.79 7.89
N ALA A 224 6.28 -2.20 7.50
CA ALA A 224 7.52 -1.69 8.06
C ALA A 224 7.68 -0.17 7.90
N ALA A 225 6.91 0.48 7.03
CA ALA A 225 6.83 1.94 6.91
C ALA A 225 6.60 2.65 8.25
N TYR A 226 5.91 2.00 9.19
CA TYR A 226 5.70 2.57 10.53
C TYR A 226 7.00 2.71 11.32
N TYR A 227 8.01 1.85 11.16
CA TYR A 227 9.31 1.97 11.83
C TYR A 227 10.09 3.19 11.36
N PHE A 228 9.89 3.64 10.11
CA PHE A 228 10.54 4.83 9.55
C PHE A 228 10.09 6.13 10.21
N ARG A 229 9.04 6.11 11.05
CA ARG A 229 8.62 7.24 11.88
C ARG A 229 9.47 7.41 13.14
N TYR A 230 10.22 6.37 13.54
CA TYR A 230 10.97 6.32 14.79
C TYR A 230 12.48 6.46 14.61
N ALA A 231 12.99 6.21 13.41
CA ALA A 231 14.40 6.27 13.09
C ALA A 231 14.64 6.70 11.66
N LYS A 232 15.84 7.21 11.38
CA LYS A 232 16.26 7.45 9.99
C LYS A 232 16.29 6.11 9.25
N GLY A 233 15.49 5.99 8.22
CA GLY A 233 15.29 4.72 7.52
C GLY A 233 15.90 4.69 6.13
N LEU A 234 16.34 3.50 5.73
CA LEU A 234 16.70 3.18 4.36
C LEU A 234 16.00 1.88 3.95
N PHE A 235 15.12 1.98 2.97
CA PHE A 235 14.60 0.86 2.23
C PHE A 235 15.33 0.75 0.90
N LEU A 236 15.88 -0.41 0.62
CA LEU A 236 16.57 -0.72 -0.62
C LEU A 236 16.05 -2.03 -1.23
N VAL A 237 16.21 -2.18 -2.53
CA VAL A 237 15.78 -3.36 -3.26
C VAL A 237 17.01 -4.04 -3.87
N PHE A 238 17.21 -5.31 -3.54
CA PHE A 238 18.14 -6.15 -4.28
C PHE A 238 17.43 -6.77 -5.46
N THR A 239 18.03 -6.64 -6.63
CA THR A 239 17.50 -7.17 -7.88
C THR A 239 18.34 -8.33 -8.38
N ALA A 240 17.70 -9.31 -9.00
CA ALA A 240 18.38 -10.35 -9.76
C ALA A 240 17.53 -10.80 -10.93
N GLU A 241 18.17 -11.06 -12.05
CA GLU A 241 17.50 -11.56 -13.23
C GLU A 241 17.06 -13.03 -13.02
N LYS A 242 15.82 -13.33 -13.33
CA LYS A 242 15.34 -14.71 -13.37
C LYS A 242 16.03 -15.39 -14.54
N LYS A 243 17.01 -16.25 -14.26
CA LYS A 243 17.53 -17.15 -15.29
C LYS A 243 16.39 -18.07 -15.73
N GLY A 244 15.94 -17.90 -16.97
CA GLY A 244 14.95 -18.72 -17.64
C GLY A 244 15.32 -20.20 -17.71
#